data_b7c8ce618d4918a1bbbeb6ec4b425b13
#
_entry.id   b7c8ce618d4918a1bbbeb6ec4b425b13
#
_cell.length_a   1.000
_cell.length_b   1.000
_cell.length_c   1.000
_cell.angle_alpha   90.00
_cell.angle_beta   90.00
_cell.angle_gamma   90.00
#
_symmetry.space_group_name_H-M   'P 1'
#
loop_
_entity.id
_entity.type
_entity.pdbx_description
1 polymer ?
#
loop_
_entity_poly.entity_id
_entity_poly.type
_entity_poly.pdbx_seq_one_letter_code
_entity_poly.pdbx_strand_id
1 'polypeptide(L)'
;MFKFNKKKLPSRHTSLGPDKAPQRSFYYAMNLTERDVAKPFVGVVTTWNEAAPCNIALMRQAQSVKKGVKTSGGTPREFCTITVTDGIAMGHEGMKSSLISRDVIADSTELTVRGHCYDALVGVAGCDKSLPGLMMAMVRLNVPSVFIYGGSILPGRFNGKDVTVVDVFEGVGKHSSGKMTAHALRKLELKACPTAGACGGQFTANTMACVSEAIGLALPYSAGTPAPYEQR
;
A
#
# COMPACT_ATOMS: atom_id res chain seq x y z
N MET A 1 -13.71 25.29 2.45
CA MET A 1 -12.41 24.92 3.03
C MET A 1 -12.63 24.59 4.49
N PHE A 2 -12.32 23.38 4.94
CA PHE A 2 -12.50 22.99 6.34
C PHE A 2 -11.59 23.81 7.25
N LYS A 3 -12.15 24.35 8.34
CA LYS A 3 -11.37 25.06 9.36
C LYS A 3 -10.89 24.03 10.39
N PHE A 4 -9.60 23.77 10.44
CA PHE A 4 -8.99 22.93 11.45
C PHE A 4 -8.48 23.75 12.63
N ASN A 5 -8.64 23.22 13.83
CA ASN A 5 -8.05 23.81 15.03
C ASN A 5 -6.77 23.05 15.39
N LYS A 6 -5.62 23.56 14.94
CA LYS A 6 -4.31 22.93 15.18
C LYS A 6 -4.03 22.63 16.66
N LYS A 7 -4.55 23.43 17.60
CA LYS A 7 -4.38 23.23 19.05
C LYS A 7 -5.02 21.93 19.56
N LYS A 8 -5.96 21.36 18.79
CA LYS A 8 -6.63 20.09 19.13
C LYS A 8 -6.02 18.87 18.45
N LEU A 9 -5.05 19.07 17.56
CA LEU A 9 -4.44 18.02 16.76
C LEU A 9 -3.14 17.49 17.40
N PRO A 10 -2.78 16.19 17.24
CA PRO A 10 -1.50 15.65 17.69
C PRO A 10 -0.29 16.44 17.23
N SER A 11 -0.28 16.91 15.98
CA SER A 11 0.82 17.66 15.41
C SER A 11 1.11 19.01 16.09
N ARG A 12 0.25 19.49 17.01
CA ARG A 12 0.58 20.64 17.87
C ARG A 12 1.87 20.41 18.64
N HIS A 13 2.14 19.17 19.04
CA HIS A 13 3.32 18.82 19.84
C HIS A 13 4.66 18.99 19.11
N THR A 14 4.61 19.13 17.80
CA THR A 14 5.82 19.35 16.96
C THR A 14 5.80 20.70 16.24
N SER A 15 4.71 21.48 16.35
CA SER A 15 4.56 22.69 15.53
C SER A 15 4.16 23.96 16.29
N LEU A 16 3.54 23.87 17.46
CA LEU A 16 3.05 25.04 18.18
C LEU A 16 3.91 25.38 19.40
N GLY A 17 4.08 26.69 19.66
CA GLY A 17 4.83 27.23 20.78
C GLY A 17 6.30 27.53 20.42
N PRO A 18 6.95 28.43 21.19
CA PRO A 18 8.34 28.81 20.94
C PRO A 18 9.33 27.66 21.21
N ASP A 19 9.01 26.76 22.12
CA ASP A 19 9.76 25.55 22.47
C ASP A 19 9.84 24.55 21.31
N LYS A 20 8.98 24.68 20.27
CA LYS A 20 8.99 23.85 19.06
C LYS A 20 9.71 24.50 17.86
N ALA A 21 10.47 25.56 18.10
CA ALA A 21 11.28 26.17 17.07
C ALA A 21 12.29 25.21 16.41
N PRO A 22 12.99 24.31 17.15
CA PRO A 22 13.88 23.33 16.54
C PRO A 22 13.14 22.38 15.57
N GLN A 23 11.97 21.86 15.94
CA GLN A 23 11.17 20.99 15.07
C GLN A 23 10.71 21.73 13.81
N ARG A 24 10.29 23.00 13.95
CA ARG A 24 9.91 23.81 12.77
C ARG A 24 11.09 24.07 11.86
N SER A 25 12.30 24.25 12.38
CA SER A 25 13.51 24.38 11.55
C SER A 25 13.71 23.16 10.64
N PHE A 26 13.48 21.95 11.14
CA PHE A 26 13.52 20.75 10.31
C PHE A 26 12.40 20.74 9.25
N TYR A 27 11.19 21.22 9.57
CA TYR A 27 10.11 21.31 8.59
C TYR A 27 10.47 22.31 7.47
N TYR A 28 11.08 23.44 7.81
CA TYR A 28 11.53 24.42 6.81
C TYR A 28 12.69 23.88 5.95
N ALA A 29 13.59 23.09 6.53
CA ALA A 29 14.63 22.39 5.77
C ALA A 29 14.05 21.39 4.75
N MET A 30 12.85 20.87 4.99
CA MET A 30 12.10 20.04 4.04
C MET A 30 11.20 20.85 3.10
N ASN A 31 11.44 22.15 2.94
CA ASN A 31 10.69 23.07 2.10
C ASN A 31 9.20 23.21 2.47
N LEU A 32 8.82 22.97 3.73
CA LEU A 32 7.49 23.33 4.21
C LEU A 32 7.46 24.84 4.53
N THR A 33 6.36 25.46 4.17
CA THR A 33 6.08 26.85 4.54
C THR A 33 5.39 26.94 5.91
N GLU A 34 5.32 28.13 6.50
CA GLU A 34 4.52 28.37 7.72
C GLU A 34 3.06 27.95 7.53
N ARG A 35 2.51 28.18 6.32
CA ARG A 35 1.15 27.76 5.98
C ARG A 35 1.00 26.25 6.00
N ASP A 36 2.02 25.50 5.57
CA ASP A 36 2.00 24.03 5.59
C ASP A 36 2.11 23.50 7.01
N VAL A 37 2.96 24.09 7.83
CA VAL A 37 3.12 23.72 9.24
C VAL A 37 1.84 24.00 10.06
N ALA A 38 1.07 25.02 9.69
CA ALA A 38 -0.20 25.34 10.34
C ALA A 38 -1.35 24.38 10.00
N LYS A 39 -1.24 23.59 8.93
CA LYS A 39 -2.25 22.60 8.50
C LYS A 39 -2.14 21.27 9.27
N PRO A 40 -3.19 20.43 9.25
CA PRO A 40 -3.07 19.04 9.72
C PRO A 40 -1.98 18.27 8.96
N PHE A 41 -1.17 17.50 9.67
CA PHE A 41 -0.21 16.59 9.07
C PHE A 41 -0.86 15.24 8.81
N VAL A 42 -0.90 14.82 7.54
CA VAL A 42 -1.49 13.56 7.13
C VAL A 42 -0.37 12.61 6.69
N GLY A 43 -0.17 11.55 7.45
CA GLY A 43 0.73 10.47 7.05
C GLY A 43 0.21 9.81 5.77
N VAL A 44 1.10 9.55 4.82
CA VAL A 44 0.82 8.76 3.61
C VAL A 44 1.81 7.62 3.61
N VAL A 45 1.36 6.45 4.07
CA VAL A 45 2.22 5.27 4.14
C VAL A 45 2.02 4.39 2.93
N THR A 46 3.12 3.93 2.33
CA THR A 46 3.09 2.92 1.28
C THR A 46 3.98 1.73 1.61
N THR A 47 3.73 0.63 0.96
CA THR A 47 4.63 -0.52 0.92
C THR A 47 5.36 -0.62 -0.42
N TRP A 48 5.61 0.52 -1.06
CA TRP A 48 6.29 0.57 -2.34
C TRP A 48 7.68 -0.06 -2.28
N ASN A 49 7.95 -0.90 -3.24
CA ASN A 49 9.27 -1.44 -3.55
C ASN A 49 9.24 -2.07 -4.95
N GLU A 50 10.40 -2.47 -5.44
CA GLU A 50 10.57 -3.15 -6.73
C GLU A 50 10.59 -4.69 -6.61
N ALA A 51 10.34 -5.24 -5.42
CA ALA A 51 10.40 -6.68 -5.18
C ALA A 51 9.20 -7.45 -5.75
N ALA A 52 8.09 -6.76 -6.06
CA ALA A 52 6.90 -7.43 -6.54
C ALA A 52 5.99 -6.52 -7.38
N PRO A 53 5.25 -7.09 -8.36
CA PRO A 53 4.34 -6.32 -9.20
C PRO A 53 3.23 -5.62 -8.43
N CYS A 54 2.82 -6.14 -7.28
CA CYS A 54 1.80 -5.53 -6.43
C CYS A 54 2.25 -4.21 -5.77
N ASN A 55 3.55 -3.92 -5.71
CA ASN A 55 4.08 -2.74 -5.03
C ASN A 55 4.62 -1.66 -5.97
N ILE A 56 5.02 -1.99 -7.18
CA ILE A 56 5.71 -1.05 -8.09
C ILE A 56 4.85 0.16 -8.50
N ALA A 57 3.52 0.05 -8.48
CA ALA A 57 2.62 1.15 -8.81
C ALA A 57 2.29 2.07 -7.62
N LEU A 58 2.60 1.66 -6.37
CA LEU A 58 2.16 2.36 -5.16
C LEU A 58 2.76 3.76 -5.04
N MET A 59 3.98 3.98 -5.52
CA MET A 59 4.61 5.31 -5.53
C MET A 59 3.77 6.32 -6.33
N ARG A 60 3.29 5.94 -7.51
CA ARG A 60 2.43 6.79 -8.35
C ARG A 60 1.11 7.09 -7.66
N GLN A 61 0.50 6.08 -7.04
CA GLN A 61 -0.75 6.22 -6.28
C GLN A 61 -0.56 7.15 -5.08
N ALA A 62 0.57 7.06 -4.37
CA ALA A 62 0.90 7.97 -3.27
C ALA A 62 0.95 9.45 -3.72
N GLN A 63 1.44 9.74 -4.93
CA GLN A 63 1.43 11.11 -5.44
C GLN A 63 0.00 11.64 -5.63
N SER A 64 -0.93 10.81 -6.10
CA SER A 64 -2.34 11.15 -6.21
C SER A 64 -2.97 11.42 -4.84
N VAL A 65 -2.67 10.55 -3.85
CA VAL A 65 -3.10 10.75 -2.45
C VAL A 65 -2.57 12.07 -1.90
N LYS A 66 -1.28 12.36 -2.09
CA LYS A 66 -0.67 13.63 -1.62
C LYS A 66 -1.32 14.85 -2.25
N LYS A 67 -1.68 14.76 -3.54
CA LYS A 67 -2.43 15.82 -4.21
C LYS A 67 -3.81 16.02 -3.57
N GLY A 68 -4.54 14.94 -3.31
CA GLY A 68 -5.84 14.97 -2.64
C GLY A 68 -5.75 15.59 -1.23
N VAL A 69 -4.77 15.18 -0.43
CA VAL A 69 -4.51 15.74 0.91
C VAL A 69 -4.25 17.24 0.84
N LYS A 70 -3.40 17.70 -0.10
CA LYS A 70 -3.12 19.16 -0.28
C LYS A 70 -4.37 19.92 -0.68
N THR A 71 -5.15 19.40 -1.61
CA THR A 71 -6.40 20.03 -2.09
C THR A 71 -7.44 20.14 -0.96
N SER A 72 -7.48 19.14 -0.06
CA SER A 72 -8.36 19.15 1.10
C SER A 72 -7.86 20.00 2.27
N GLY A 73 -6.70 20.66 2.13
CA GLY A 73 -6.15 21.57 3.15
C GLY A 73 -5.25 20.91 4.19
N GLY A 74 -4.77 19.71 3.97
CA GLY A 74 -3.75 19.04 4.78
C GLY A 74 -2.34 19.20 4.24
N THR A 75 -1.35 18.83 5.04
CA THR A 75 0.06 18.70 4.64
C THR A 75 0.44 17.22 4.64
N PRO A 76 0.62 16.61 3.46
CA PRO A 76 0.95 15.19 3.36
C PRO A 76 2.40 14.92 3.77
N ARG A 77 2.62 13.82 4.52
CA ARG A 77 3.93 13.34 4.93
C ARG A 77 4.06 11.88 4.50
N GLU A 78 4.74 11.65 3.38
CA GLU A 78 4.94 10.33 2.80
C GLU A 78 6.07 9.59 3.50
N PHE A 79 5.88 8.31 3.76
CA PHE A 79 6.88 7.37 4.23
C PHE A 79 6.57 5.95 3.75
N CYS A 80 7.57 5.08 3.78
CA CYS A 80 7.42 3.69 3.35
C CYS A 80 7.62 2.74 4.54
N THR A 81 6.95 1.59 4.47
CA THR A 81 7.24 0.42 5.30
C THR A 81 7.57 -0.76 4.39
N ILE A 82 8.03 -1.86 4.98
CA ILE A 82 8.43 -3.06 4.24
C ILE A 82 7.24 -3.80 3.63
N THR A 83 7.55 -4.72 2.72
CA THR A 83 6.66 -5.82 2.35
C THR A 83 7.47 -7.05 1.98
N VAL A 84 6.95 -8.22 2.30
CA VAL A 84 7.40 -9.52 1.79
C VAL A 84 6.28 -10.06 0.89
N THR A 85 6.63 -10.44 -0.33
CA THR A 85 5.66 -10.93 -1.31
C THR A 85 5.58 -12.44 -1.24
N ASP A 86 4.44 -12.96 -0.82
CA ASP A 86 4.21 -14.41 -0.68
C ASP A 86 4.48 -15.15 -1.99
N GLY A 87 4.03 -14.63 -3.12
CA GLY A 87 4.23 -15.24 -4.43
C GLY A 87 5.70 -15.39 -4.86
N ILE A 88 6.60 -14.54 -4.37
CA ILE A 88 8.05 -14.65 -4.61
C ILE A 88 8.72 -15.51 -3.52
N ALA A 89 8.25 -15.41 -2.28
CA ALA A 89 8.82 -16.13 -1.13
C ALA A 89 8.37 -17.60 -1.04
N MET A 90 7.31 -17.97 -1.77
CA MET A 90 6.73 -19.31 -1.75
C MET A 90 7.74 -20.39 -2.19
N GLY A 91 7.76 -21.51 -1.46
CA GLY A 91 8.58 -22.67 -1.80
C GLY A 91 10.03 -22.62 -1.30
N HIS A 92 10.42 -21.61 -0.52
CA HIS A 92 11.74 -21.56 0.12
C HIS A 92 11.66 -20.93 1.53
N GLU A 93 12.78 -20.92 2.27
CA GLU A 93 12.86 -20.45 3.66
C GLU A 93 12.37 -18.99 3.86
N GLY A 94 12.46 -18.15 2.84
CA GLY A 94 11.97 -16.77 2.89
C GLY A 94 10.48 -16.64 3.18
N MET A 95 9.69 -17.68 2.92
CA MET A 95 8.25 -17.70 3.24
C MET A 95 7.98 -17.55 4.75
N LYS A 96 8.91 -17.99 5.60
CA LYS A 96 8.81 -17.81 7.06
C LYS A 96 8.79 -16.32 7.46
N SER A 97 9.36 -15.43 6.65
CA SER A 97 9.34 -13.99 6.90
C SER A 97 8.01 -13.33 6.52
N SER A 98 7.19 -13.98 5.69
CA SER A 98 5.96 -13.39 5.18
C SER A 98 4.99 -13.01 6.32
N LEU A 99 4.60 -13.97 7.16
CA LEU A 99 3.64 -13.70 8.23
C LEU A 99 4.17 -12.68 9.25
N ILE A 100 5.45 -12.77 9.61
CA ILE A 100 6.10 -11.86 10.55
C ILE A 100 6.10 -10.43 10.02
N SER A 101 6.25 -10.24 8.70
CA SER A 101 6.26 -8.91 8.08
C SER A 101 4.99 -8.10 8.36
N ARG A 102 3.85 -8.76 8.57
CA ARG A 102 2.58 -8.10 8.92
C ARG A 102 2.70 -7.28 10.20
N ASP A 103 3.28 -7.86 11.24
CA ASP A 103 3.45 -7.18 12.53
C ASP A 103 4.50 -6.07 12.44
N VAL A 104 5.60 -6.30 11.74
CA VAL A 104 6.63 -5.26 11.48
C VAL A 104 6.05 -4.07 10.69
N ILE A 105 5.18 -4.32 9.70
CA ILE A 105 4.48 -3.27 8.95
C ILE A 105 3.60 -2.45 9.91
N ALA A 106 2.83 -3.12 10.76
CA ALA A 106 1.96 -2.47 11.74
C ALA A 106 2.79 -1.63 12.71
N ASP A 107 3.83 -2.20 13.30
CA ASP A 107 4.68 -1.56 14.31
C ASP A 107 5.43 -0.36 13.72
N SER A 108 6.09 -0.51 12.57
CA SER A 108 6.83 0.59 11.92
C SER A 108 5.92 1.76 11.53
N THR A 109 4.71 1.46 11.08
CA THR A 109 3.71 2.48 10.76
C THR A 109 3.24 3.21 12.02
N GLU A 110 2.93 2.47 13.08
CA GLU A 110 2.50 3.03 14.36
C GLU A 110 3.60 3.92 14.97
N LEU A 111 4.84 3.45 15.01
CA LEU A 111 5.99 4.21 15.51
C LEU A 111 6.20 5.51 14.73
N THR A 112 6.10 5.46 13.40
CA THR A 112 6.27 6.63 12.55
C THR A 112 5.18 7.67 12.81
N VAL A 113 3.92 7.26 12.84
CA VAL A 113 2.78 8.17 13.05
C VAL A 113 2.81 8.78 14.45
N ARG A 114 3.08 7.98 15.49
CA ARG A 114 3.20 8.47 16.87
C ARG A 114 4.40 9.39 17.06
N GLY A 115 5.58 8.98 16.58
CA GLY A 115 6.82 9.73 16.74
C GLY A 115 6.80 11.09 16.05
N HIS A 116 6.13 11.21 14.92
CA HIS A 116 5.98 12.47 14.17
C HIS A 116 4.65 13.20 14.45
N CYS A 117 3.82 12.67 15.33
CA CYS A 117 2.53 13.24 15.72
C CYS A 117 1.62 13.55 14.52
N TYR A 118 1.48 12.61 13.58
CA TYR A 118 0.57 12.82 12.44
C TYR A 118 -0.89 12.77 12.91
N ASP A 119 -1.72 13.62 12.32
CA ASP A 119 -3.10 13.86 12.72
C ASP A 119 -4.09 12.89 12.07
N ALA A 120 -3.70 12.32 10.94
CA ALA A 120 -4.48 11.37 10.16
C ALA A 120 -3.55 10.48 9.33
N LEU A 121 -4.06 9.37 8.79
CA LEU A 121 -3.29 8.41 8.02
C LEU A 121 -4.03 7.99 6.75
N VAL A 122 -3.32 7.95 5.63
CA VAL A 122 -3.75 7.24 4.42
C VAL A 122 -2.74 6.14 4.15
N GLY A 123 -3.20 4.90 4.09
CA GLY A 123 -2.36 3.74 3.82
C GLY A 123 -2.64 3.17 2.44
N VAL A 124 -1.57 2.93 1.66
CA VAL A 124 -1.63 2.37 0.31
C VAL A 124 -0.80 1.09 0.27
N ALA A 125 -1.45 -0.04 0.09
CA ALA A 125 -0.79 -1.35 0.07
C ALA A 125 -1.29 -2.26 -1.05
N GLY A 126 -0.41 -3.13 -1.55
CA GLY A 126 -0.71 -3.98 -2.71
C GLY A 126 -0.47 -5.47 -2.50
N CYS A 127 0.09 -5.91 -1.37
CA CYS A 127 0.54 -7.30 -1.19
C CYS A 127 -0.03 -7.94 0.08
N ASP A 128 0.04 -9.26 0.16
CA ASP A 128 -0.64 -10.15 1.10
C ASP A 128 -0.63 -9.67 2.55
N LYS A 129 0.54 -9.45 3.12
CA LYS A 129 0.68 -9.08 4.54
C LYS A 129 0.67 -7.58 4.75
N SER A 130 0.91 -6.80 3.68
CA SER A 130 0.93 -5.35 3.77
C SER A 130 -0.47 -4.75 3.98
N LEU A 131 -1.52 -5.36 3.39
CA LEU A 131 -2.87 -4.90 3.63
C LEU A 131 -3.28 -5.04 5.10
N PRO A 132 -3.29 -6.26 5.68
CA PRO A 132 -3.67 -6.44 7.07
C PRO A 132 -2.72 -5.71 8.03
N GLY A 133 -1.41 -5.61 7.72
CA GLY A 133 -0.45 -4.88 8.54
C GLY A 133 -0.79 -3.39 8.67
N LEU A 134 -1.11 -2.71 7.57
CA LEU A 134 -1.54 -1.31 7.62
C LEU A 134 -2.90 -1.14 8.30
N MET A 135 -3.85 -2.06 8.08
CA MET A 135 -5.14 -2.02 8.76
C MET A 135 -4.98 -2.20 10.28
N MET A 136 -4.09 -3.08 10.73
CA MET A 136 -3.73 -3.22 12.15
C MET A 136 -3.16 -1.93 12.72
N ALA A 137 -2.25 -1.26 12.01
CA ALA A 137 -1.70 0.02 12.43
C ALA A 137 -2.79 1.09 12.57
N MET A 138 -3.72 1.19 11.62
CA MET A 138 -4.83 2.14 11.65
C MET A 138 -5.72 1.94 12.87
N VAL A 139 -6.07 0.68 13.19
CA VAL A 139 -6.90 0.36 14.36
C VAL A 139 -6.15 0.67 15.67
N ARG A 140 -4.85 0.32 15.78
CA ARG A 140 -4.03 0.60 16.95
C ARG A 140 -3.83 2.09 17.19
N LEU A 141 -3.65 2.87 16.12
CA LEU A 141 -3.45 4.32 16.18
C LEU A 141 -4.72 5.07 16.57
N ASN A 142 -5.87 4.58 16.13
CA ASN A 142 -7.16 5.22 16.33
C ASN A 142 -7.19 6.72 15.94
N VAL A 143 -6.51 7.06 14.85
CA VAL A 143 -6.57 8.37 14.19
C VAL A 143 -7.46 8.28 12.94
N PRO A 144 -8.04 9.38 12.46
CA PRO A 144 -8.78 9.36 11.20
C PRO A 144 -7.94 8.73 10.09
N SER A 145 -8.42 7.64 9.50
CA SER A 145 -7.63 6.85 8.56
C SER A 145 -8.47 6.39 7.38
N VAL A 146 -7.83 6.29 6.20
CA VAL A 146 -8.41 5.68 5.01
C VAL A 146 -7.40 4.71 4.42
N PHE A 147 -7.85 3.49 4.15
CA PHE A 147 -7.06 2.47 3.47
C PHE A 147 -7.33 2.49 1.96
N ILE A 148 -6.29 2.31 1.15
CA ILE A 148 -6.36 2.22 -0.30
C ILE A 148 -5.65 0.94 -0.73
N TYR A 149 -6.38 0.05 -1.38
CA TYR A 149 -5.81 -1.12 -2.02
C TYR A 149 -5.06 -0.75 -3.30
N GLY A 150 -3.84 -1.20 -3.50
CA GLY A 150 -3.00 -0.92 -4.67
C GLY A 150 -3.55 -1.44 -6.01
N GLY A 151 -4.49 -2.37 -5.99
CA GLY A 151 -5.21 -2.90 -7.15
C GLY A 151 -4.71 -4.24 -7.64
N SER A 152 -5.58 -4.97 -8.31
CA SER A 152 -5.25 -6.25 -8.94
C SER A 152 -4.48 -6.08 -10.24
N ILE A 153 -3.69 -7.10 -10.58
CA ILE A 153 -3.07 -7.25 -11.89
C ILE A 153 -4.15 -7.56 -12.95
N LEU A 154 -3.93 -7.17 -14.19
CA LEU A 154 -4.77 -7.62 -15.31
C LEU A 154 -4.43 -9.07 -15.69
N PRO A 155 -5.40 -9.84 -16.19
CA PRO A 155 -5.12 -11.15 -16.76
C PRO A 155 -4.26 -11.01 -18.03
N GLY A 156 -3.42 -11.99 -18.27
CA GLY A 156 -2.72 -12.14 -19.54
C GLY A 156 -3.54 -12.88 -20.57
N ARG A 157 -2.99 -13.05 -21.77
CA ARG A 157 -3.63 -13.82 -22.86
C ARG A 157 -2.69 -14.90 -23.36
N PHE A 158 -3.14 -16.15 -23.31
CA PHE A 158 -2.41 -17.30 -23.82
C PHE A 158 -3.36 -18.26 -24.53
N ASN A 159 -3.01 -18.65 -25.79
CA ASN A 159 -3.84 -19.54 -26.62
C ASN A 159 -5.33 -19.11 -26.70
N GLY A 160 -5.59 -17.81 -26.84
CA GLY A 160 -6.94 -17.26 -26.96
C GLY A 160 -7.74 -17.18 -25.65
N LYS A 161 -7.16 -17.54 -24.50
CA LYS A 161 -7.81 -17.52 -23.18
C LYS A 161 -7.12 -16.51 -22.25
N ASP A 162 -7.87 -15.99 -21.31
CA ASP A 162 -7.33 -15.22 -20.20
C ASP A 162 -6.59 -16.17 -19.26
N VAL A 163 -5.41 -15.73 -18.81
CA VAL A 163 -4.54 -16.51 -17.91
C VAL A 163 -4.00 -15.64 -16.79
N THR A 164 -3.74 -16.24 -15.66
CA THR A 164 -3.19 -15.61 -14.47
C THR A 164 -2.03 -16.43 -13.90
N VAL A 165 -1.47 -16.03 -12.78
CA VAL A 165 -0.45 -16.83 -12.06
C VAL A 165 -0.96 -18.23 -11.69
N VAL A 166 -2.26 -18.42 -11.52
CA VAL A 166 -2.86 -19.75 -11.24
C VAL A 166 -2.59 -20.71 -12.38
N ASP A 167 -2.75 -20.25 -13.63
CA ASP A 167 -2.47 -21.07 -14.82
C ASP A 167 -1.00 -21.46 -14.91
N VAL A 168 -0.09 -20.61 -14.38
CA VAL A 168 1.34 -20.94 -14.31
C VAL A 168 1.60 -22.05 -13.29
N PHE A 169 0.97 -22.00 -12.10
CA PHE A 169 1.07 -23.08 -11.12
C PHE A 169 0.56 -24.41 -11.69
N GLU A 170 -0.59 -24.40 -12.37
CA GLU A 170 -1.10 -25.57 -13.08
C GLU A 170 -0.16 -26.01 -14.20
N GLY A 171 0.44 -25.06 -14.91
CA GLY A 171 1.43 -25.29 -15.96
C GLY A 171 2.66 -26.03 -15.46
N VAL A 172 3.16 -25.69 -14.27
CA VAL A 172 4.26 -26.42 -13.61
C VAL A 172 3.86 -27.86 -13.35
N GLY A 173 2.66 -28.11 -12.82
CA GLY A 173 2.14 -29.47 -12.60
C GLY A 173 1.99 -30.27 -13.90
N LYS A 174 1.50 -29.64 -14.97
CA LYS A 174 1.40 -30.24 -16.30
C LYS A 174 2.78 -30.57 -16.87
N HIS A 175 3.77 -29.68 -16.68
CA HIS A 175 5.14 -29.92 -17.13
C HIS A 175 5.77 -31.09 -16.37
N SER A 176 5.68 -31.13 -15.05
CA SER A 176 6.21 -32.21 -14.22
C SER A 176 5.60 -33.59 -14.54
N SER A 177 4.36 -33.61 -15.00
CA SER A 177 3.67 -34.85 -15.43
C SER A 177 3.85 -35.18 -16.94
N GLY A 178 4.74 -34.47 -17.64
CA GLY A 178 5.00 -34.71 -19.07
C GLY A 178 3.91 -34.23 -20.03
N LYS A 179 2.88 -33.50 -19.53
CA LYS A 179 1.72 -33.03 -20.34
C LYS A 179 1.94 -31.64 -20.95
N MET A 180 3.04 -30.96 -20.60
CA MET A 180 3.41 -29.65 -21.14
C MET A 180 4.91 -29.60 -21.38
N THR A 181 5.33 -29.07 -22.53
CA THR A 181 6.76 -28.88 -22.82
C THR A 181 7.31 -27.66 -22.06
N ALA A 182 8.62 -27.65 -21.79
CA ALA A 182 9.29 -26.50 -21.17
C ALA A 182 9.09 -25.21 -21.99
N HIS A 183 9.07 -25.32 -23.33
CA HIS A 183 8.82 -24.18 -24.21
C HIS A 183 7.39 -23.61 -24.06
N ALA A 184 6.39 -24.48 -23.92
CA ALA A 184 5.01 -24.04 -23.72
C ALA A 184 4.84 -23.40 -22.33
N LEU A 185 5.45 -23.95 -21.28
CA LEU A 185 5.47 -23.37 -19.94
C LEU A 185 6.13 -21.99 -19.98
N ARG A 186 7.29 -21.85 -20.62
CA ARG A 186 7.99 -20.56 -20.77
C ARG A 186 7.13 -19.50 -21.47
N LYS A 187 6.38 -19.87 -22.51
CA LYS A 187 5.44 -18.96 -23.16
C LYS A 187 4.29 -18.52 -22.25
N LEU A 188 3.77 -19.42 -21.43
CA LEU A 188 2.70 -19.14 -20.46
C LEU A 188 3.20 -18.16 -19.39
N GLU A 189 4.36 -18.42 -18.77
CA GLU A 189 4.90 -17.56 -17.71
C GLU A 189 5.15 -16.11 -18.18
N LEU A 190 5.61 -15.93 -19.43
CA LEU A 190 5.83 -14.60 -20.01
C LEU A 190 4.54 -13.81 -20.29
N LYS A 191 3.38 -14.48 -20.26
CA LYS A 191 2.10 -13.87 -20.62
C LYS A 191 1.15 -13.71 -19.43
N ALA A 192 1.33 -14.48 -18.35
CA ALA A 192 0.34 -14.60 -17.28
C ALA A 192 0.21 -13.36 -16.41
N CYS A 193 1.28 -12.57 -16.26
CA CYS A 193 1.32 -11.40 -15.37
C CYS A 193 1.77 -10.14 -16.14
N PRO A 194 0.91 -9.53 -16.97
CA PRO A 194 1.32 -8.49 -17.92
C PRO A 194 1.46 -7.09 -17.34
N THR A 195 0.97 -6.83 -16.12
CA THR A 195 0.92 -5.47 -15.56
C THR A 195 1.38 -5.42 -14.09
N ALA A 196 1.47 -4.22 -13.53
CA ALA A 196 1.51 -4.03 -12.09
C ALA A 196 0.20 -4.47 -11.44
N GLY A 197 0.24 -4.80 -10.15
CA GLY A 197 -0.92 -5.14 -9.34
C GLY A 197 -0.74 -6.40 -8.52
N ALA A 198 -1.65 -6.63 -7.57
CA ALA A 198 -1.72 -7.84 -6.79
C ALA A 198 -2.23 -9.02 -7.64
N CYS A 199 -2.01 -10.23 -7.17
CA CYS A 199 -2.33 -11.47 -7.89
C CYS A 199 -3.73 -11.43 -8.55
N GLY A 200 -3.83 -11.97 -9.76
CA GLY A 200 -5.09 -12.08 -10.51
C GLY A 200 -5.98 -13.22 -10.01
N GLY A 201 -6.33 -13.20 -8.75
CA GLY A 201 -7.20 -14.18 -8.10
C GLY A 201 -7.59 -13.71 -6.70
N GLN A 202 -8.61 -14.31 -6.10
CA GLN A 202 -9.11 -13.97 -4.76
C GLN A 202 -8.21 -14.58 -3.68
N PHE A 203 -6.91 -14.22 -3.72
CA PHE A 203 -5.94 -14.54 -2.68
C PHE A 203 -6.01 -13.51 -1.54
N THR A 204 -5.00 -13.50 -0.65
CA THR A 204 -5.02 -12.67 0.55
C THR A 204 -5.18 -11.17 0.25
N ALA A 205 -4.42 -10.62 -0.69
CA ALA A 205 -4.48 -9.18 -1.01
C ALA A 205 -5.88 -8.75 -1.45
N ASN A 206 -6.46 -9.46 -2.42
CA ASN A 206 -7.81 -9.14 -2.93
C ASN A 206 -8.89 -9.38 -1.87
N THR A 207 -8.77 -10.45 -1.07
CA THR A 207 -9.67 -10.71 0.05
C THR A 207 -9.60 -9.62 1.11
N MET A 208 -8.40 -9.20 1.51
CA MET A 208 -8.25 -8.13 2.50
C MET A 208 -8.69 -6.76 1.97
N ALA A 209 -8.60 -6.54 0.66
CA ALA A 209 -9.20 -5.36 0.03
C ALA A 209 -10.73 -5.34 0.22
N CYS A 210 -11.41 -6.45 -0.05
CA CYS A 210 -12.85 -6.58 0.21
C CYS A 210 -13.18 -6.42 1.71
N VAL A 211 -12.38 -7.02 2.59
CA VAL A 211 -12.54 -6.87 4.04
C VAL A 211 -12.40 -5.40 4.45
N SER A 212 -11.44 -4.66 3.89
CA SER A 212 -11.25 -3.24 4.23
C SER A 212 -12.48 -2.38 3.89
N GLU A 213 -13.20 -2.70 2.82
CA GLU A 213 -14.48 -2.06 2.52
C GLU A 213 -15.57 -2.48 3.50
N ALA A 214 -15.69 -3.78 3.77
CA ALA A 214 -16.73 -4.33 4.64
C ALA A 214 -16.67 -3.77 6.07
N ILE A 215 -15.46 -3.51 6.58
CA ILE A 215 -15.26 -2.93 7.93
C ILE A 215 -15.17 -1.39 7.92
N GLY A 216 -15.33 -0.74 6.76
CA GLY A 216 -15.38 0.71 6.64
C GLY A 216 -14.02 1.42 6.71
N LEU A 217 -12.89 0.72 6.52
CA LEU A 217 -11.56 1.34 6.43
C LEU A 217 -11.25 1.85 5.03
N ALA A 218 -11.83 1.26 3.98
CA ALA A 218 -11.67 1.70 2.60
C ALA A 218 -12.99 2.27 2.04
N LEU A 219 -12.87 3.07 0.99
CA LEU A 219 -14.04 3.60 0.29
C LEU A 219 -14.74 2.48 -0.51
N PRO A 220 -16.07 2.51 -0.62
CA PRO A 220 -16.83 1.54 -1.44
C PRO A 220 -16.29 1.44 -2.87
N TYR A 221 -16.26 0.23 -3.40
CA TYR A 221 -15.79 -0.14 -4.75
C TYR A 221 -14.28 0.02 -5.00
N SER A 222 -13.48 0.38 -4.00
CA SER A 222 -12.03 0.52 -4.16
C SER A 222 -11.31 -0.81 -4.35
N ALA A 223 -11.85 -1.92 -3.81
CA ALA A 223 -11.25 -3.26 -3.90
C ALA A 223 -11.29 -3.83 -5.33
N GLY A 224 -12.27 -3.46 -6.15
CA GLY A 224 -12.47 -4.02 -7.49
C GLY A 224 -11.64 -3.37 -8.60
N THR A 225 -10.94 -2.25 -8.34
CA THR A 225 -10.27 -1.50 -9.41
C THR A 225 -8.86 -2.04 -9.67
N PRO A 226 -8.53 -2.47 -10.91
CA PRO A 226 -7.18 -2.92 -11.27
C PRO A 226 -6.12 -1.83 -11.13
N ALA A 227 -4.88 -2.21 -10.79
CA ALA A 227 -3.77 -1.29 -10.55
C ALA A 227 -3.40 -0.39 -11.74
N PRO A 228 -3.46 -0.85 -13.02
CA PRO A 228 -3.10 -0.02 -14.16
C PRO A 228 -4.10 1.07 -14.52
N TYR A 229 -5.32 1.04 -13.99
CA TYR A 229 -6.35 2.00 -14.38
C TYR A 229 -6.11 3.38 -13.76
N GLU A 230 -6.17 4.43 -14.58
CA GLU A 230 -5.91 5.81 -14.17
C GLU A 230 -6.99 6.40 -13.24
N GLN A 231 -8.17 5.84 -13.29
CA GLN A 231 -9.34 6.28 -12.49
C GLN A 231 -9.25 5.89 -11.00
N ARG A 232 -8.15 5.35 -10.58
CA ARG A 232 -7.88 4.91 -9.22
C ARG A 232 -7.51 6.04 -8.27
#